data_a45b39ba62a39b48f12e736b4391d91d
#
_entry.id   a45b39ba62a39b48f12e736b4391d91d
#
_cell.length_a   1.000
_cell.length_b   1.000
_cell.length_c   1.000
_cell.angle_alpha   90.00
_cell.angle_beta   90.00
_cell.angle_gamma   90.00
#
_symmetry.space_group_name_H-M   'P 1'
#
loop_
_entity.id
_entity.type
_entity.pdbx_description
1 polymer ?
#
loop_
_entity_poly.entity_id
_entity_poly.type
_entity_poly.pdbx_seq_one_letter_code
_entity_poly.pdbx_strand_id
1 'polypeptide(L)'
;MMKFIEFDKDKCDNCYKCLRICPTKAISFNKAERKIMDALCIKCGLCQASCPQEALKITSQLSRVKSMIESDARVVVSIAPSFVGAFGLVEPGKMVSALKKLGFNHVEETAFGAEIIAGYYDECIEKNIQKNYITSCCPSANYLIEEYYPMLIPYVIPVVSPMIAHGRSIKQRYGQEAKVVFIGPCLAKMAEAEELPGSIDAVVTFEELELLFKSEKISLITCDIDTFDAVGSQRGRAFPLGGSLRNPKYERREDQTLRFIHVDGIDNCKEVLDELRLGNIEHCCIEMNICDGSCINGPDMPKNYLGRFQKELYMREYAKQKTGAWIMANTIKEPSKMDEENLEIFRTFTDLQKNQQEPNILIVREIMRKMGKYSTKDELNCGACGYKACYDKAKAVYFGYSDIETCLPYLREKAESLQSVMIENSPNGVLVIDNDLTIKEVNPSFNQLFNEEQLPVKDMPIQLFLNDQIFIDDIKENLYIKNKKIYFNESNRYFIINMVCLEETNQRIIFLTDITGDEKRRKEFNAAKEKTLSKTQEVIDKQMRVAQEIASLLGETTAETKMSLKSLNQLFMHDGGEF
;
A
#
# COMPACT_ATOMS: atom_id res chain seq x y z
N MET A 1 5.29 21.92 -5.86
CA MET A 1 5.83 20.65 -6.38
C MET A 1 4.65 19.70 -6.56
N MET A 2 4.43 19.20 -7.76
CA MET A 2 3.32 18.28 -8.05
C MET A 2 3.56 16.95 -7.32
N LYS A 3 2.50 16.36 -6.75
CA LYS A 3 2.59 15.01 -6.17
C LYS A 3 2.47 14.02 -7.32
N PHE A 4 3.51 13.26 -7.60
CA PHE A 4 3.52 12.28 -8.69
C PHE A 4 2.76 10.99 -8.38
N ILE A 5 2.62 10.65 -7.10
CA ILE A 5 1.87 9.49 -6.65
C ILE A 5 0.92 9.91 -5.53
N GLU A 6 -0.34 9.55 -5.67
CA GLU A 6 -1.40 9.80 -4.70
C GLU A 6 -1.83 8.51 -4.00
N PHE A 7 -2.18 8.62 -2.71
CA PHE A 7 -2.77 7.53 -1.95
C PHE A 7 -4.30 7.60 -2.01
N ASP A 8 -4.91 6.53 -2.50
CA ASP A 8 -6.33 6.26 -2.36
C ASP A 8 -6.55 5.54 -1.01
N LYS A 9 -7.07 6.29 -0.03
CA LYS A 9 -7.23 5.80 1.34
C LYS A 9 -8.27 4.68 1.45
N ASP A 10 -9.28 4.72 0.60
CA ASP A 10 -10.42 3.80 0.64
C ASP A 10 -10.04 2.41 0.09
N LYS A 11 -9.04 2.37 -0.79
CA LYS A 11 -8.51 1.13 -1.35
C LYS A 11 -7.38 0.49 -0.54
N CYS A 12 -6.83 1.19 0.45
CA CYS A 12 -5.63 0.72 1.14
C CYS A 12 -5.93 -0.14 2.38
N ASP A 13 -5.66 -1.43 2.33
CA ASP A 13 -5.83 -2.41 3.43
C ASP A 13 -4.69 -2.43 4.45
N ASN A 14 -3.77 -1.47 4.43
CA ASN A 14 -2.61 -1.45 5.33
C ASN A 14 -1.71 -2.70 5.27
N CYS A 15 -1.59 -3.34 4.13
CA CYS A 15 -0.73 -4.53 3.98
C CYS A 15 0.78 -4.21 4.03
N TYR A 16 1.19 -2.95 4.04
CA TYR A 16 2.57 -2.44 4.09
C TYR A 16 3.51 -2.95 2.98
N LYS A 17 3.00 -3.57 1.91
CA LYS A 17 3.82 -4.09 0.82
C LYS A 17 4.64 -2.99 0.14
N CYS A 18 4.03 -1.81 -0.10
CA CYS A 18 4.70 -0.64 -0.66
C CYS A 18 5.86 -0.15 0.23
N LEU A 19 5.71 -0.15 1.56
CA LEU A 19 6.77 0.22 2.49
C LEU A 19 7.91 -0.82 2.51
N ARG A 20 7.57 -2.12 2.44
CA ARG A 20 8.59 -3.17 2.38
C ARG A 20 9.45 -3.08 1.13
N ILE A 21 8.82 -2.86 -0.05
CA ILE A 21 9.54 -2.79 -1.33
C ILE A 21 10.26 -1.46 -1.53
N CYS A 22 9.86 -0.38 -0.83
CA CYS A 22 10.48 0.92 -1.00
C CYS A 22 11.96 0.88 -0.61
N PRO A 23 12.88 1.15 -1.54
CA PRO A 23 14.31 1.02 -1.31
C PRO A 23 14.87 2.12 -0.38
N THR A 24 14.21 3.27 -0.34
CA THR A 24 14.60 4.44 0.46
C THR A 24 13.69 4.69 1.65
N LYS A 25 12.68 3.81 1.86
CA LYS A 25 11.70 3.93 2.93
C LYS A 25 10.95 5.27 2.96
N ALA A 26 10.74 5.84 1.78
CA ALA A 26 10.08 7.12 1.57
C ALA A 26 8.55 7.11 1.79
N ILE A 27 7.99 6.06 2.37
CA ILE A 27 6.55 5.94 2.62
C ILE A 27 6.31 5.98 4.12
N SER A 28 5.56 6.98 4.57
CA SER A 28 5.17 7.13 5.96
C SER A 28 3.78 6.53 6.20
N PHE A 29 3.71 5.71 7.24
CA PHE A 29 2.45 5.22 7.81
C PHE A 29 2.39 5.69 9.27
N ASN A 30 1.65 6.76 9.52
CA ASN A 30 1.29 7.18 10.87
C ASN A 30 -0.24 7.15 11.05
N LYS A 31 -0.71 7.24 12.30
CA LYS A 31 -2.15 7.17 12.62
C LYS A 31 -3.01 8.20 11.90
N ALA A 32 -2.42 9.34 11.57
CA ALA A 32 -3.13 10.47 10.97
C ALA A 32 -3.07 10.47 9.44
N GLU A 33 -1.96 10.03 8.85
CA GLU A 33 -1.73 10.21 7.42
C GLU A 33 -0.79 9.16 6.82
N ARG A 34 -1.15 8.71 5.62
CA ARG A 34 -0.27 7.92 4.75
C ARG A 34 0.21 8.84 3.65
N LYS A 35 1.52 8.97 3.51
CA LYS A 35 2.11 9.83 2.49
C LYS A 35 3.44 9.33 1.97
N ILE A 36 3.76 9.75 0.77
CA ILE A 36 5.11 9.65 0.23
C ILE A 36 5.88 10.88 0.68
N MET A 37 7.05 10.66 1.22
CA MET A 37 7.98 11.70 1.63
C MET A 37 8.86 12.07 0.44
N ASP A 38 8.52 13.14 -0.27
CA ASP A 38 9.18 13.55 -1.52
C ASP A 38 10.69 13.72 -1.35
N ALA A 39 11.12 14.15 -0.19
CA ALA A 39 12.52 14.36 0.15
C ALA A 39 13.36 13.08 0.37
N LEU A 40 12.73 11.91 0.36
CA LEU A 40 13.38 10.60 0.45
C LEU A 40 13.01 9.73 -0.76
N CYS A 41 12.16 10.24 -1.65
CA CYS A 41 11.59 9.47 -2.74
C CYS A 41 12.39 9.63 -4.04
N ILE A 42 13.07 8.58 -4.48
CA ILE A 42 13.77 8.53 -5.77
C ILE A 42 12.85 8.35 -6.99
N LYS A 43 11.56 8.42 -6.80
CA LYS A 43 10.50 8.40 -7.85
C LYS A 43 10.54 7.14 -8.74
N CYS A 44 11.01 6.01 -8.20
CA CYS A 44 11.20 4.76 -8.97
C CYS A 44 9.92 4.01 -9.34
N GLY A 45 8.75 4.35 -8.77
CA GLY A 45 7.45 3.73 -9.10
C GLY A 45 7.21 2.33 -8.51
N LEU A 46 8.19 1.68 -7.86
CA LEU A 46 8.07 0.31 -7.33
C LEU A 46 6.90 0.12 -6.36
N CYS A 47 6.58 1.14 -5.56
CA CYS A 47 5.47 1.08 -4.61
C CYS A 47 4.11 1.00 -5.30
N GLN A 48 3.92 1.75 -6.38
CA GLN A 48 2.71 1.75 -7.20
C GLN A 48 2.57 0.43 -7.96
N ALA A 49 3.62 0.00 -8.66
CA ALA A 49 3.62 -1.26 -9.41
C ALA A 49 3.37 -2.50 -8.54
N SER A 50 3.72 -2.44 -7.25
CA SER A 50 3.60 -3.57 -6.30
C SER A 50 2.32 -3.56 -5.48
N CYS A 51 1.47 -2.52 -5.57
CA CYS A 51 0.28 -2.41 -4.75
C CYS A 51 -0.83 -3.35 -5.25
N PRO A 52 -1.21 -4.39 -4.49
CA PRO A 52 -2.22 -5.35 -4.95
C PRO A 52 -3.64 -4.76 -4.96
N GLN A 53 -3.90 -3.68 -4.19
CA GLN A 53 -5.17 -2.98 -4.14
C GLN A 53 -5.24 -1.76 -5.07
N GLU A 54 -4.18 -1.48 -5.83
CA GLU A 54 -4.08 -0.28 -6.67
C GLU A 54 -4.42 1.03 -5.92
N ALA A 55 -4.01 1.07 -4.62
CA ALA A 55 -4.23 2.21 -3.76
C ALA A 55 -3.21 3.36 -3.97
N LEU A 56 -2.19 3.14 -4.79
CA LEU A 56 -1.21 4.13 -5.20
C LEU A 56 -1.42 4.41 -6.68
N LYS A 57 -1.76 5.64 -7.01
CA LYS A 57 -2.04 6.06 -8.39
C LYS A 57 -1.06 7.14 -8.81
N ILE A 58 -0.63 7.09 -10.07
CA ILE A 58 0.11 8.16 -10.71
C ILE A 58 -0.83 9.32 -10.99
N THR A 59 -0.37 10.54 -10.76
CA THR A 59 -1.10 11.75 -11.17
C THR A 59 -1.08 11.85 -12.70
N SER A 60 -2.17 11.46 -13.33
CA SER A 60 -2.28 11.37 -14.80
C SER A 60 -2.23 12.75 -15.47
N GLN A 61 -1.49 12.83 -16.57
CA GLN A 61 -1.45 14.02 -17.44
C GLN A 61 -2.30 13.85 -18.73
N LEU A 62 -3.12 12.80 -18.82
CA LEU A 62 -3.93 12.52 -20.01
C LEU A 62 -4.92 13.63 -20.36
N SER A 63 -5.53 14.29 -19.36
CA SER A 63 -6.42 15.44 -19.61
C SER A 63 -5.69 16.59 -20.28
N ARG A 64 -4.45 16.87 -19.85
CA ARG A 64 -3.59 17.88 -20.47
C ARG A 64 -3.24 17.51 -21.90
N VAL A 65 -2.92 16.23 -22.16
CA VAL A 65 -2.63 15.74 -23.52
C VAL A 65 -3.84 15.88 -24.43
N LYS A 66 -5.04 15.49 -23.96
CA LYS A 66 -6.29 15.67 -24.74
C LYS A 66 -6.52 17.14 -25.11
N SER A 67 -6.37 18.05 -24.14
CA SER A 67 -6.51 19.49 -24.43
C SER A 67 -5.47 20.01 -25.43
N MET A 68 -4.25 19.47 -25.44
CA MET A 68 -3.23 19.82 -26.44
C MET A 68 -3.63 19.34 -27.84
N ILE A 69 -4.12 18.10 -27.95
CA ILE A 69 -4.56 17.51 -29.23
C ILE A 69 -5.77 18.24 -29.79
N GLU A 70 -6.69 18.67 -28.93
CA GLU A 70 -7.90 19.42 -29.32
C GLU A 70 -7.62 20.90 -29.69
N SER A 71 -6.43 21.40 -29.37
CA SER A 71 -6.00 22.76 -29.68
C SER A 71 -5.38 22.84 -31.09
N ASP A 72 -5.17 24.06 -31.60
CA ASP A 72 -4.46 24.29 -32.87
C ASP A 72 -2.93 24.09 -32.76
N ALA A 73 -2.43 23.62 -31.62
CA ALA A 73 -1.01 23.41 -31.40
C ALA A 73 -0.49 22.19 -32.15
N ARG A 74 0.71 22.29 -32.70
CA ARG A 74 1.40 21.13 -33.26
C ARG A 74 1.86 20.24 -32.11
N VAL A 75 1.33 19.02 -32.00
CA VAL A 75 1.66 18.06 -30.96
C VAL A 75 2.54 16.96 -31.52
N VAL A 76 3.74 16.82 -30.95
CA VAL A 76 4.77 15.84 -31.37
C VAL A 76 4.96 14.82 -30.26
N VAL A 77 4.90 13.54 -30.61
CA VAL A 77 5.20 12.45 -29.67
C VAL A 77 6.67 12.08 -29.73
N SER A 78 7.29 11.99 -28.57
CA SER A 78 8.57 11.31 -28.36
C SER A 78 8.30 9.98 -27.67
N ILE A 79 8.36 8.85 -28.40
CA ILE A 79 8.06 7.52 -27.82
C ILE A 79 9.33 6.76 -27.45
N ALA A 80 9.41 6.27 -26.19
CA ALA A 80 10.53 5.47 -25.73
C ALA A 80 10.63 4.15 -26.50
N PRO A 81 11.82 3.72 -26.97
CA PRO A 81 11.97 2.52 -27.80
C PRO A 81 11.41 1.24 -27.18
N SER A 82 11.35 1.19 -25.85
CA SER A 82 10.78 0.05 -25.09
C SER A 82 9.29 -0.22 -25.38
N PHE A 83 8.61 0.65 -26.17
CA PHE A 83 7.24 0.41 -26.61
C PHE A 83 7.07 -0.90 -27.39
N VAL A 84 8.08 -1.30 -28.16
CA VAL A 84 8.05 -2.55 -28.94
C VAL A 84 7.91 -3.76 -28.01
N GLY A 85 8.72 -3.79 -26.95
CA GLY A 85 8.61 -4.83 -25.92
C GLY A 85 7.34 -4.71 -25.08
N ALA A 86 6.92 -3.47 -24.77
CA ALA A 86 5.73 -3.22 -23.95
C ALA A 86 4.44 -3.75 -24.61
N PHE A 87 4.30 -3.56 -25.92
CA PHE A 87 3.11 -3.95 -26.68
C PHE A 87 3.30 -5.21 -27.54
N GLY A 88 4.47 -5.85 -27.52
CA GLY A 88 4.76 -7.06 -28.29
C GLY A 88 4.71 -6.85 -29.81
N LEU A 89 5.21 -5.71 -30.28
CA LEU A 89 5.06 -5.31 -31.69
C LEU A 89 6.18 -5.85 -32.56
N VAL A 90 5.81 -6.57 -33.60
CA VAL A 90 6.72 -6.98 -34.69
C VAL A 90 6.88 -5.84 -35.70
N GLU A 91 5.82 -5.06 -35.92
CA GLU A 91 5.73 -3.96 -36.86
C GLU A 91 5.57 -2.62 -36.13
N PRO A 92 6.67 -1.93 -35.80
CA PRO A 92 6.64 -0.68 -35.02
C PRO A 92 5.80 0.45 -35.63
N GLY A 93 5.66 0.49 -36.96
CA GLY A 93 4.84 1.46 -37.65
C GLY A 93 3.34 1.40 -37.32
N LYS A 94 2.83 0.30 -36.77
CA LYS A 94 1.46 0.23 -36.26
C LYS A 94 1.24 1.15 -35.06
N MET A 95 2.27 1.35 -34.23
CA MET A 95 2.22 2.32 -33.14
C MET A 95 2.11 3.75 -33.67
N VAL A 96 2.84 4.06 -34.76
CA VAL A 96 2.76 5.38 -35.40
C VAL A 96 1.35 5.66 -35.86
N SER A 97 0.75 4.72 -36.61
CA SER A 97 -0.63 4.84 -37.09
C SER A 97 -1.63 5.02 -35.93
N ALA A 98 -1.47 4.24 -34.86
CA ALA A 98 -2.33 4.34 -33.67
C ALA A 98 -2.24 5.71 -33.00
N LEU A 99 -1.02 6.24 -32.85
CA LEU A 99 -0.79 7.58 -32.26
C LEU A 99 -1.35 8.69 -33.17
N LYS A 100 -1.18 8.61 -34.49
CA LYS A 100 -1.78 9.57 -35.40
C LYS A 100 -3.33 9.51 -35.38
N LYS A 101 -3.92 8.33 -35.18
CA LYS A 101 -5.39 8.19 -34.99
C LYS A 101 -5.86 8.83 -33.68
N LEU A 102 -5.01 8.95 -32.64
CA LEU A 102 -5.31 9.72 -31.43
C LEU A 102 -5.26 11.24 -31.65
N GLY A 103 -4.74 11.72 -32.80
CA GLY A 103 -4.67 13.14 -33.16
C GLY A 103 -3.27 13.76 -33.01
N PHE A 104 -2.23 12.98 -32.77
CA PHE A 104 -0.86 13.49 -32.77
C PHE A 104 -0.41 13.82 -34.21
N ASN A 105 0.26 14.99 -34.37
CA ASN A 105 0.69 15.46 -35.70
C ASN A 105 1.96 14.73 -36.17
N HIS A 106 2.91 14.51 -35.27
CA HIS A 106 4.19 13.86 -35.56
C HIS A 106 4.53 12.82 -34.50
N VAL A 107 5.21 11.76 -34.89
CA VAL A 107 5.63 10.66 -34.05
C VAL A 107 7.10 10.35 -34.28
N GLU A 108 7.92 10.51 -33.25
CA GLU A 108 9.37 10.31 -33.30
C GLU A 108 9.83 9.35 -32.23
N GLU A 109 10.91 8.61 -32.51
CA GLU A 109 11.53 7.74 -31.52
C GLU A 109 12.43 8.53 -30.55
N THR A 110 12.27 8.37 -29.25
CA THR A 110 13.21 8.92 -28.25
C THR A 110 14.65 8.36 -28.44
N ALA A 111 14.79 7.26 -29.19
CA ALA A 111 16.08 6.73 -29.61
C ALA A 111 16.96 7.77 -30.34
N PHE A 112 16.33 8.74 -31.02
CA PHE A 112 17.02 9.89 -31.63
C PHE A 112 17.74 10.75 -30.57
N GLY A 113 17.05 11.08 -29.48
CA GLY A 113 17.68 11.78 -28.34
C GLY A 113 18.71 10.93 -27.61
N ALA A 114 18.51 9.61 -27.57
CA ALA A 114 19.49 8.70 -26.99
C ALA A 114 20.81 8.69 -27.76
N GLU A 115 20.76 8.84 -29.07
CA GLU A 115 21.95 8.95 -29.92
C GLU A 115 22.72 10.23 -29.65
N ILE A 116 22.04 11.37 -29.53
CA ILE A 116 22.65 12.65 -29.14
C ILE A 116 23.42 12.47 -27.81
N ILE A 117 22.75 11.90 -26.79
CA ILE A 117 23.37 11.72 -25.47
C ILE A 117 24.54 10.72 -25.51
N ALA A 118 24.43 9.66 -26.30
CA ALA A 118 25.52 8.70 -26.49
C ALA A 118 26.79 9.36 -27.05
N GLY A 119 26.62 10.29 -28.00
CA GLY A 119 27.75 11.09 -28.55
C GLY A 119 28.44 11.90 -27.46
N TYR A 120 27.68 12.54 -26.57
CA TYR A 120 28.26 13.31 -25.46
C TYR A 120 28.89 12.43 -24.37
N TYR A 121 28.35 11.25 -24.10
CA TYR A 121 29.02 10.29 -23.23
C TYR A 121 30.40 9.90 -23.79
N ASP A 122 30.43 9.59 -25.08
CA ASP A 122 31.67 9.26 -25.78
C ASP A 122 32.67 10.44 -25.69
N GLU A 123 32.25 11.68 -25.92
CA GLU A 123 33.10 12.87 -25.80
C GLU A 123 33.64 13.08 -24.37
N CYS A 124 32.80 12.92 -23.35
CA CYS A 124 33.23 13.04 -21.96
C CYS A 124 34.28 11.97 -21.59
N ILE A 125 34.06 10.73 -22.07
CA ILE A 125 35.01 9.63 -21.85
C ILE A 125 36.30 9.84 -22.63
N GLU A 126 36.27 10.38 -23.84
CA GLU A 126 37.43 10.67 -24.67
C GLU A 126 38.35 11.72 -24.05
N LYS A 127 37.77 12.73 -23.40
CA LYS A 127 38.51 13.74 -22.67
C LYS A 127 39.28 13.19 -21.47
N ASN A 128 38.93 11.99 -21.00
CA ASN A 128 39.60 11.24 -19.92
C ASN A 128 39.93 12.07 -18.67
N ILE A 129 38.99 12.94 -18.25
CA ILE A 129 39.18 13.88 -17.14
C ILE A 129 38.97 13.20 -15.79
N GLN A 130 38.14 12.15 -15.77
CA GLN A 130 37.66 11.50 -14.55
C GLN A 130 38.17 10.05 -14.43
N LYS A 131 38.35 9.60 -13.19
CA LYS A 131 38.72 8.23 -12.87
C LYS A 131 37.59 7.24 -13.08
N ASN A 132 36.36 7.68 -12.81
CA ASN A 132 35.14 6.90 -12.99
C ASN A 132 34.05 7.75 -13.66
N TYR A 133 33.13 7.10 -14.34
CA TYR A 133 31.96 7.71 -14.98
C TYR A 133 30.70 6.98 -14.61
N ILE A 134 29.64 7.72 -14.34
CA ILE A 134 28.27 7.19 -14.13
C ILE A 134 27.36 7.84 -15.15
N THR A 135 26.58 7.06 -15.88
CA THR A 135 25.62 7.60 -16.85
C THR A 135 24.42 8.25 -16.18
N SER A 136 23.89 9.31 -16.76
CA SER A 136 22.80 10.13 -16.21
C SER A 136 21.44 9.87 -16.85
N CYS A 137 21.29 8.82 -17.67
CA CYS A 137 20.06 8.56 -18.45
C CYS A 137 18.85 8.17 -17.59
N CYS A 138 19.06 7.57 -16.40
CA CYS A 138 18.01 7.15 -15.49
C CYS A 138 17.75 8.20 -14.39
N PRO A 139 16.63 8.96 -14.39
CA PRO A 139 16.38 9.97 -13.38
C PRO A 139 16.32 9.42 -11.95
N SER A 140 15.73 8.22 -11.74
CA SER A 140 15.71 7.61 -10.42
C SER A 140 17.11 7.27 -9.89
N ALA A 141 18.06 6.93 -10.78
CA ALA A 141 19.46 6.73 -10.40
C ALA A 141 20.11 8.05 -10.01
N ASN A 142 19.82 9.12 -10.75
CA ASN A 142 20.29 10.46 -10.42
C ASN A 142 19.78 10.90 -9.04
N TYR A 143 18.48 10.76 -8.75
CA TYR A 143 17.93 11.04 -7.42
C TYR A 143 18.58 10.19 -6.32
N LEU A 144 18.85 8.90 -6.60
CA LEU A 144 19.54 8.04 -5.64
C LEU A 144 20.94 8.60 -5.30
N ILE A 145 21.67 9.10 -6.30
CA ILE A 145 22.99 9.68 -6.10
C ILE A 145 22.90 11.02 -5.37
N GLU A 146 22.05 11.93 -5.84
CA GLU A 146 21.88 13.27 -5.26
C GLU A 146 21.42 13.24 -3.80
N GLU A 147 20.53 12.30 -3.43
CA GLU A 147 19.96 12.21 -2.08
C GLU A 147 20.76 11.33 -1.12
N TYR A 148 21.43 10.27 -1.63
CA TYR A 148 22.07 9.26 -0.77
C TYR A 148 23.57 9.07 -0.97
N TYR A 149 24.11 9.48 -2.11
CA TYR A 149 25.53 9.33 -2.45
C TYR A 149 26.13 10.61 -3.05
N PRO A 150 25.92 11.81 -2.47
CA PRO A 150 26.31 13.08 -3.09
C PRO A 150 27.82 13.19 -3.36
N MET A 151 28.67 12.47 -2.61
CA MET A 151 30.09 12.41 -2.85
C MET A 151 30.46 11.79 -4.22
N LEU A 152 29.52 11.06 -4.85
CA LEU A 152 29.71 10.45 -6.17
C LEU A 152 29.21 11.34 -7.33
N ILE A 153 28.54 12.47 -7.04
CA ILE A 153 28.09 13.44 -8.06
C ILE A 153 29.22 13.83 -9.06
N PRO A 154 30.47 14.04 -8.63
CA PRO A 154 31.53 14.35 -9.58
C PRO A 154 31.78 13.29 -10.64
N TYR A 155 31.37 12.04 -10.43
CA TYR A 155 31.48 10.97 -11.41
C TYR A 155 30.31 10.88 -12.37
N VAL A 156 29.18 11.54 -12.06
CA VAL A 156 27.98 11.53 -12.94
C VAL A 156 28.27 12.41 -14.15
N ILE A 157 28.11 11.84 -15.34
CA ILE A 157 28.29 12.62 -16.58
C ILE A 157 27.20 13.70 -16.62
N PRO A 158 27.57 15.00 -16.69
CA PRO A 158 26.66 16.12 -16.44
C PRO A 158 25.78 16.45 -17.67
N VAL A 159 25.00 15.48 -18.16
CA VAL A 159 24.09 15.65 -19.30
C VAL A 159 22.68 15.26 -18.95
N VAL A 160 21.71 15.83 -19.66
CA VAL A 160 20.28 15.51 -19.53
C VAL A 160 19.99 14.10 -20.04
N SER A 161 18.79 13.60 -19.76
CA SER A 161 18.39 12.29 -20.28
C SER A 161 18.01 12.37 -21.78
N PRO A 162 17.95 11.19 -22.48
CA PRO A 162 17.47 11.09 -23.85
C PRO A 162 16.12 11.76 -24.09
N MET A 163 15.19 11.67 -23.14
CA MET A 163 13.88 12.31 -23.22
C MET A 163 14.00 13.85 -23.34
N ILE A 164 14.77 14.44 -22.46
CA ILE A 164 14.96 15.91 -22.44
C ILE A 164 15.70 16.39 -23.68
N ALA A 165 16.78 15.69 -24.06
CA ALA A 165 17.53 16.02 -25.27
C ALA A 165 16.65 15.97 -26.52
N HIS A 166 15.84 14.90 -26.65
CA HIS A 166 14.92 14.76 -27.77
C HIS A 166 13.82 15.83 -27.76
N GLY A 167 13.24 16.13 -26.60
CA GLY A 167 12.24 17.20 -26.48
C GLY A 167 12.79 18.57 -26.92
N ARG A 168 14.02 18.89 -26.53
CA ARG A 168 14.70 20.12 -26.98
C ARG A 168 14.97 20.12 -28.48
N SER A 169 15.43 19.00 -29.04
CA SER A 169 15.62 18.83 -30.48
C SER A 169 14.31 18.98 -31.26
N ILE A 170 13.20 18.41 -30.77
CA ILE A 170 11.86 18.60 -31.34
C ILE A 170 11.48 20.07 -31.32
N LYS A 171 11.63 20.78 -30.20
CA LYS A 171 11.34 22.22 -30.08
C LYS A 171 12.19 23.07 -31.03
N GLN A 172 13.44 22.68 -31.27
CA GLN A 172 14.32 23.35 -32.22
C GLN A 172 13.86 23.15 -33.67
N ARG A 173 13.43 21.95 -34.06
CA ARG A 173 12.99 21.61 -35.41
C ARG A 173 11.58 22.11 -35.77
N TYR A 174 10.63 21.98 -34.80
CA TYR A 174 9.22 22.32 -35.05
C TYR A 174 8.79 23.68 -34.50
N GLY A 175 9.71 24.38 -33.80
CA GLY A 175 9.44 25.68 -33.15
C GLY A 175 9.11 25.51 -31.64
N GLN A 176 9.41 26.53 -30.85
CA GLN A 176 9.24 26.54 -29.38
C GLN A 176 7.77 26.35 -28.94
N GLU A 177 6.81 26.72 -29.80
CA GLU A 177 5.37 26.57 -29.56
C GLU A 177 4.88 25.12 -29.73
N ALA A 178 5.65 24.26 -30.40
CA ALA A 178 5.28 22.85 -30.55
C ALA A 178 5.14 22.19 -29.15
N LYS A 179 4.10 21.39 -28.99
CA LYS A 179 3.87 20.64 -27.75
C LYS A 179 4.50 19.26 -27.86
N VAL A 180 5.34 18.92 -26.90
CA VAL A 180 6.05 17.64 -26.88
C VAL A 180 5.46 16.74 -25.80
N VAL A 181 4.97 15.59 -26.22
CA VAL A 181 4.44 14.56 -25.33
C VAL A 181 5.41 13.37 -25.33
N PHE A 182 6.01 13.09 -24.17
CA PHE A 182 6.82 11.88 -24.02
C PHE A 182 5.93 10.71 -23.63
N ILE A 183 6.14 9.55 -24.27
CA ILE A 183 5.44 8.32 -23.93
C ILE A 183 6.46 7.24 -23.56
N GLY A 184 6.37 6.67 -22.33
CA GLY A 184 7.36 5.71 -21.87
C GLY A 184 6.99 4.97 -20.59
N PRO A 185 7.88 4.07 -20.07
CA PRO A 185 7.58 3.16 -18.97
C PRO A 185 7.90 3.69 -17.57
N CYS A 186 8.07 5.02 -17.39
CA CYS A 186 8.81 5.52 -16.23
C CYS A 186 8.17 6.76 -15.58
N LEU A 187 7.75 6.63 -14.33
CA LEU A 187 7.24 7.72 -13.52
C LEU A 187 8.28 8.83 -13.27
N ALA A 188 9.55 8.46 -13.06
CA ALA A 188 10.60 9.45 -12.80
C ALA A 188 10.80 10.46 -13.95
N LYS A 189 10.36 10.10 -15.15
CA LYS A 189 10.37 11.00 -16.31
C LYS A 189 9.39 12.17 -16.18
N MET A 190 8.29 11.99 -15.43
CA MET A 190 7.39 13.11 -15.10
C MET A 190 8.09 14.13 -14.22
N ALA A 191 8.84 13.66 -13.21
CA ALA A 191 9.58 14.53 -12.31
C ALA A 191 10.71 15.27 -13.05
N GLU A 192 11.46 14.56 -13.89
CA GLU A 192 12.52 15.16 -14.71
C GLU A 192 11.98 16.24 -15.67
N ALA A 193 10.79 16.01 -16.26
CA ALA A 193 10.14 16.99 -17.14
C ALA A 193 9.74 18.27 -16.39
N GLU A 194 9.34 18.17 -15.12
CA GLU A 194 9.04 19.34 -14.29
C GLU A 194 10.28 20.09 -13.81
N GLU A 195 11.36 19.36 -13.51
CA GLU A 195 12.63 19.96 -13.11
C GLU A 195 13.32 20.71 -14.26
N LEU A 196 13.10 20.28 -15.48
CA LEU A 196 13.70 20.85 -16.69
C LEU A 196 12.59 21.36 -17.65
N PRO A 197 11.88 22.43 -17.25
CA PRO A 197 10.75 22.94 -18.00
C PRO A 197 11.13 23.42 -19.41
N GLY A 198 10.16 23.45 -20.31
CA GLY A 198 10.35 23.91 -21.69
C GLY A 198 10.83 22.82 -22.67
N SER A 199 11.19 21.62 -22.17
CA SER A 199 11.61 20.51 -23.04
C SER A 199 10.47 19.56 -23.38
N ILE A 200 9.69 19.17 -22.36
CA ILE A 200 8.56 18.22 -22.46
C ILE A 200 7.32 18.89 -21.85
N ASP A 201 6.21 18.87 -22.57
CA ASP A 201 4.96 19.48 -22.12
C ASP A 201 4.09 18.51 -21.33
N ALA A 202 4.14 17.21 -21.64
CA ALA A 202 3.45 16.17 -20.88
C ALA A 202 4.16 14.83 -20.99
N VAL A 203 3.96 13.98 -19.97
CA VAL A 203 4.47 12.61 -19.92
C VAL A 203 3.29 11.66 -19.76
N VAL A 204 3.21 10.63 -20.61
CA VAL A 204 2.22 9.55 -20.58
C VAL A 204 2.93 8.23 -20.38
N THR A 205 2.42 7.40 -19.49
CA THR A 205 2.97 6.06 -19.30
C THR A 205 2.44 5.08 -20.34
N PHE A 206 3.11 3.95 -20.53
CA PHE A 206 2.60 2.92 -21.45
C PHE A 206 1.31 2.28 -20.92
N GLU A 207 1.13 2.17 -19.60
CA GLU A 207 -0.13 1.73 -19.00
C GLU A 207 -1.27 2.71 -19.33
N GLU A 208 -1.03 4.02 -19.20
CA GLU A 208 -2.00 5.06 -19.58
C GLU A 208 -2.30 5.06 -21.08
N LEU A 209 -1.28 4.85 -21.93
CA LEU A 209 -1.47 4.74 -23.37
C LEU A 209 -2.36 3.55 -23.75
N GLU A 210 -2.16 2.39 -23.10
CA GLU A 210 -3.01 1.22 -23.30
C GLU A 210 -4.47 1.51 -22.93
N LEU A 211 -4.70 2.21 -21.81
CA LEU A 211 -6.03 2.64 -21.39
C LEU A 211 -6.64 3.64 -22.39
N LEU A 212 -5.84 4.56 -22.93
CA LEU A 212 -6.28 5.51 -23.94
C LEU A 212 -6.68 4.80 -25.24
N PHE A 213 -5.89 3.85 -25.73
CA PHE A 213 -6.26 3.04 -26.89
C PHE A 213 -7.57 2.27 -26.67
N LYS A 214 -7.77 1.70 -25.49
CA LYS A 214 -9.03 1.01 -25.13
C LYS A 214 -10.23 1.98 -25.14
N SER A 215 -10.07 3.19 -24.58
CA SER A 215 -11.15 4.19 -24.52
C SER A 215 -11.55 4.70 -25.92
N GLU A 216 -10.57 4.90 -26.79
CA GLU A 216 -10.77 5.39 -28.16
C GLU A 216 -11.04 4.24 -29.16
N LYS A 217 -11.14 2.98 -28.69
CA LYS A 217 -11.36 1.76 -29.48
C LYS A 217 -10.32 1.55 -30.59
N ILE A 218 -9.09 1.94 -30.34
CA ILE A 218 -7.96 1.74 -31.24
C ILE A 218 -7.30 0.40 -30.93
N SER A 219 -7.18 -0.46 -31.95
CA SER A 219 -6.48 -1.75 -31.83
C SER A 219 -5.20 -1.74 -32.66
N LEU A 220 -4.05 -1.96 -31.99
CA LEU A 220 -2.75 -2.05 -32.68
C LEU A 220 -2.69 -3.19 -33.71
N ILE A 221 -3.48 -4.26 -33.52
CA ILE A 221 -3.54 -5.39 -34.48
C ILE A 221 -4.09 -4.96 -35.82
N THR A 222 -5.11 -4.09 -35.83
CA THR A 222 -5.83 -3.65 -37.01
C THR A 222 -5.31 -2.33 -37.60
N CYS A 223 -4.32 -1.71 -36.95
CA CYS A 223 -3.70 -0.50 -37.49
C CYS A 223 -2.82 -0.82 -38.71
N ASP A 224 -2.82 0.07 -39.67
CA ASP A 224 -1.89 0.06 -40.80
C ASP A 224 -0.47 0.38 -40.32
N ILE A 225 0.53 0.10 -41.17
CA ILE A 225 1.89 0.50 -40.92
C ILE A 225 2.05 1.93 -41.44
N ASP A 226 2.48 2.84 -40.55
CA ASP A 226 2.82 4.21 -40.90
C ASP A 226 4.30 4.49 -40.54
N THR A 227 4.81 5.66 -40.92
CA THR A 227 6.24 6.00 -40.81
C THR A 227 6.51 6.99 -39.69
N PHE A 228 7.61 6.76 -38.97
CA PHE A 228 8.13 7.75 -38.03
C PHE A 228 8.66 8.99 -38.76
N ASP A 229 8.50 10.15 -38.14
CA ASP A 229 9.10 11.40 -38.63
C ASP A 229 10.60 11.45 -38.35
N ALA A 230 11.04 10.94 -37.17
CA ALA A 230 12.45 10.73 -36.83
C ALA A 230 12.70 9.43 -36.08
N VAL A 231 13.81 8.76 -36.35
CA VAL A 231 14.22 7.50 -35.75
C VAL A 231 15.67 7.56 -35.30
N GLY A 232 15.99 6.85 -34.22
CA GLY A 232 17.37 6.67 -33.77
C GLY A 232 18.10 5.55 -34.49
N SER A 233 19.41 5.49 -34.29
CA SER A 233 20.26 4.38 -34.73
C SER A 233 20.00 3.09 -33.94
N GLN A 234 20.69 2.03 -34.32
CA GLN A 234 20.69 0.77 -33.56
C GLN A 234 21.13 0.97 -32.11
N ARG A 235 22.14 1.84 -31.87
CA ARG A 235 22.63 2.18 -30.54
C ARG A 235 21.56 2.91 -29.73
N GLY A 236 20.92 3.95 -30.29
CA GLY A 236 19.86 4.70 -29.61
C GLY A 236 18.66 3.82 -29.25
N ARG A 237 18.24 2.90 -30.14
CA ARG A 237 17.16 1.95 -29.88
C ARG A 237 17.52 0.91 -28.81
N ALA A 238 18.81 0.61 -28.63
CA ALA A 238 19.28 -0.36 -27.64
C ALA A 238 19.34 0.19 -26.20
N PHE A 239 19.20 1.50 -25.99
CA PHE A 239 19.26 2.13 -24.64
C PHE A 239 18.33 1.48 -23.58
N PRO A 240 17.12 1.00 -23.90
CA PRO A 240 16.30 0.29 -22.91
C PRO A 240 16.85 -1.06 -22.48
N LEU A 241 17.79 -1.63 -23.26
CA LEU A 241 18.49 -2.87 -22.95
C LEU A 241 19.78 -2.53 -22.19
N GLY A 242 20.07 -3.27 -21.15
CA GLY A 242 21.31 -3.07 -20.42
C GLY A 242 22.58 -3.34 -21.24
N GLY A 243 23.64 -2.60 -20.99
CA GLY A 243 24.94 -2.74 -21.66
C GLY A 243 25.04 -2.11 -23.05
N SER A 244 24.04 -1.31 -23.45
CA SER A 244 23.98 -0.71 -24.78
C SER A 244 24.95 0.46 -24.97
N LEU A 245 25.43 1.05 -23.88
CA LEU A 245 26.37 2.17 -23.91
C LEU A 245 27.83 1.73 -24.07
N ARG A 246 28.08 0.43 -23.98
CA ARG A 246 29.40 -0.15 -24.20
C ARG A 246 29.91 0.18 -25.59
N ASN A 247 31.02 0.89 -25.65
CA ASN A 247 31.69 1.22 -26.91
C ASN A 247 33.04 0.48 -26.97
N PRO A 248 33.23 -0.49 -27.87
CA PRO A 248 34.45 -1.28 -28.00
C PRO A 248 35.72 -0.45 -28.28
N LYS A 249 35.54 0.79 -28.77
CA LYS A 249 36.64 1.72 -29.02
C LYS A 249 37.42 2.04 -27.74
N TYR A 250 36.77 2.10 -26.59
CA TYR A 250 37.41 2.47 -25.31
C TYR A 250 37.98 1.26 -24.56
N GLU A 251 37.57 0.05 -24.89
CA GLU A 251 38.09 -1.18 -24.27
C GLU A 251 39.46 -1.58 -24.78
N ARG A 252 39.93 -1.01 -25.92
CA ARG A 252 41.15 -1.39 -26.62
C ARG A 252 42.29 -0.39 -26.47
N ARG A 253 42.23 0.59 -25.55
CA ARG A 253 43.31 1.51 -25.33
C ARG A 253 44.42 0.85 -24.52
N GLU A 254 45.64 0.89 -25.03
CA GLU A 254 46.81 0.24 -24.43
C GLU A 254 47.23 0.85 -23.08
N ASP A 255 46.91 2.14 -22.81
CA ASP A 255 47.40 2.88 -21.65
C ASP A 255 46.45 2.92 -20.43
N GLN A 256 45.15 2.80 -20.63
CA GLN A 256 44.16 2.73 -19.53
C GLN A 256 42.86 2.11 -20.07
N THR A 257 42.62 0.88 -19.73
CA THR A 257 41.35 0.17 -20.08
C THR A 257 40.21 0.66 -19.20
N LEU A 258 39.33 1.51 -19.75
CA LEU A 258 38.06 1.81 -19.08
C LEU A 258 37.14 0.58 -19.12
N ARG A 259 36.69 0.14 -17.97
CA ARG A 259 35.78 -1.02 -17.84
C ARG A 259 34.35 -0.57 -17.89
N PHE A 260 33.54 -1.16 -18.76
CA PHE A 260 32.10 -0.90 -18.79
C PHE A 260 31.37 -1.87 -17.86
N ILE A 261 30.63 -1.34 -16.93
CA ILE A 261 29.80 -2.09 -15.98
C ILE A 261 28.35 -1.69 -16.22
N HIS A 262 27.51 -2.64 -16.58
CA HIS A 262 26.07 -2.44 -16.59
C HIS A 262 25.47 -2.95 -15.27
N VAL A 263 24.61 -2.12 -14.66
CA VAL A 263 23.94 -2.41 -13.40
C VAL A 263 22.47 -2.09 -13.52
N ASP A 264 21.62 -3.08 -13.26
CA ASP A 264 20.18 -2.90 -13.15
C ASP A 264 19.63 -3.47 -11.83
N GLY A 265 18.51 -2.92 -11.39
CA GLY A 265 17.95 -3.21 -10.09
C GLY A 265 18.53 -2.37 -8.96
N ILE A 266 17.66 -1.92 -8.06
CA ILE A 266 18.02 -0.93 -7.01
C ILE A 266 19.08 -1.45 -6.02
N ASP A 267 19.03 -2.73 -5.65
CA ASP A 267 19.98 -3.29 -4.69
C ASP A 267 21.37 -3.39 -5.32
N ASN A 268 21.47 -3.82 -6.59
CA ASN A 268 22.72 -3.84 -7.34
C ASN A 268 23.28 -2.41 -7.55
N CYS A 269 22.38 -1.43 -7.83
CA CYS A 269 22.80 -0.03 -7.94
C CYS A 269 23.40 0.49 -6.63
N LYS A 270 22.82 0.15 -5.48
CA LYS A 270 23.39 0.53 -4.18
C LYS A 270 24.74 -0.16 -3.93
N GLU A 271 24.86 -1.43 -4.26
CA GLU A 271 26.09 -2.19 -4.10
C GLU A 271 27.23 -1.55 -4.89
N VAL A 272 27.03 -1.26 -6.18
CA VAL A 272 28.07 -0.63 -7.01
C VAL A 272 28.43 0.78 -6.54
N LEU A 273 27.44 1.57 -6.05
CA LEU A 273 27.70 2.90 -5.48
C LEU A 273 28.49 2.81 -4.16
N ASP A 274 28.22 1.82 -3.32
CA ASP A 274 28.99 1.56 -2.11
C ASP A 274 30.42 1.12 -2.44
N GLU A 275 30.63 0.28 -3.44
CA GLU A 275 31.95 -0.11 -3.95
C GLU A 275 32.76 1.07 -4.48
N LEU A 276 32.11 1.96 -5.25
CA LEU A 276 32.72 3.22 -5.70
C LEU A 276 33.12 4.13 -4.55
N ARG A 277 32.21 4.29 -3.56
CA ARG A 277 32.43 5.12 -2.38
C ARG A 277 33.61 4.63 -1.55
N LEU A 278 33.79 3.32 -1.46
CA LEU A 278 34.90 2.69 -0.74
C LEU A 278 36.20 2.67 -1.54
N GLY A 279 36.15 3.01 -2.83
CA GLY A 279 37.34 2.96 -3.72
C GLY A 279 37.74 1.55 -4.14
N ASN A 280 36.82 0.56 -4.02
CA ASN A 280 37.07 -0.82 -4.39
C ASN A 280 37.08 -1.03 -5.92
N ILE A 281 36.37 -0.16 -6.65
CA ILE A 281 36.36 -0.16 -8.12
C ILE A 281 36.79 1.19 -8.67
N GLU A 282 37.60 1.12 -9.70
CA GLU A 282 38.20 2.28 -10.36
C GLU A 282 38.33 2.06 -11.86
N HIS A 283 38.48 3.14 -12.62
CA HIS A 283 38.54 3.14 -14.08
C HIS A 283 37.32 2.44 -14.72
N CYS A 284 36.12 2.84 -14.24
CA CYS A 284 34.87 2.27 -14.69
C CYS A 284 33.94 3.32 -15.30
N CYS A 285 33.22 2.93 -16.35
CA CYS A 285 32.01 3.61 -16.81
C CYS A 285 30.82 2.75 -16.43
N ILE A 286 29.96 3.27 -15.56
CA ILE A 286 28.83 2.55 -15.00
C ILE A 286 27.56 3.01 -15.68
N GLU A 287 26.96 2.11 -16.45
CA GLU A 287 25.59 2.27 -16.95
C GLU A 287 24.62 1.76 -15.90
N MET A 288 23.84 2.67 -15.29
CA MET A 288 23.04 2.36 -14.13
C MET A 288 21.55 2.61 -14.38
N ASN A 289 20.72 1.58 -14.12
CA ASN A 289 19.27 1.61 -14.24
C ASN A 289 18.61 1.07 -12.96
N ILE A 290 17.69 1.84 -12.37
CA ILE A 290 17.02 1.44 -11.10
C ILE A 290 16.08 0.26 -11.27
N CYS A 291 15.45 0.10 -12.44
CA CYS A 291 14.52 -0.99 -12.71
C CYS A 291 15.29 -2.30 -12.97
N ASP A 292 14.85 -3.39 -12.34
CA ASP A 292 15.35 -4.74 -12.63
C ASP A 292 14.96 -5.12 -14.07
N GLY A 293 15.96 -5.37 -14.93
CA GLY A 293 15.80 -5.54 -16.37
C GLY A 293 15.79 -4.24 -17.15
N SER A 294 16.31 -3.17 -16.58
CA SER A 294 16.41 -1.85 -17.23
C SER A 294 15.04 -1.29 -17.66
N CYS A 295 14.97 -0.41 -18.66
CA CYS A 295 13.73 0.27 -19.07
C CYS A 295 12.70 -0.65 -19.74
N ILE A 296 13.07 -1.85 -20.16
CA ILE A 296 12.13 -2.83 -20.73
C ILE A 296 11.19 -3.44 -19.67
N ASN A 297 11.50 -3.26 -18.41
CA ASN A 297 10.72 -3.73 -17.29
C ASN A 297 10.42 -2.60 -16.29
N GLY A 298 10.20 -1.39 -16.80
CA GLY A 298 9.82 -0.23 -16.00
C GLY A 298 8.49 -0.42 -15.25
N PRO A 299 8.22 0.37 -14.20
CA PRO A 299 7.08 0.19 -13.33
C PRO A 299 5.72 0.43 -14.02
N ASP A 300 5.72 1.22 -15.10
CA ASP A 300 4.51 1.67 -15.79
C ASP A 300 4.34 0.99 -17.15
N MET A 301 4.83 -0.23 -17.26
CA MET A 301 4.57 -1.11 -18.40
C MET A 301 3.12 -1.60 -18.37
N PRO A 302 2.49 -1.88 -19.55
CA PRO A 302 1.17 -2.48 -19.61
C PRO A 302 1.11 -3.79 -18.83
N LYS A 303 0.01 -4.03 -18.12
CA LYS A 303 -0.26 -5.29 -17.41
C LYS A 303 -0.70 -6.38 -18.39
N ASN A 304 0.15 -6.69 -19.39
CA ASN A 304 -0.09 -7.74 -20.36
C ASN A 304 0.61 -9.06 -19.97
N TYR A 305 0.37 -10.12 -20.73
CA TYR A 305 0.93 -11.44 -20.49
C TYR A 305 2.40 -11.59 -20.87
N LEU A 306 3.04 -10.53 -21.41
CA LEU A 306 4.43 -10.59 -21.85
C LEU A 306 5.40 -10.58 -20.66
N GLY A 307 6.14 -11.65 -20.49
CA GLY A 307 7.21 -11.73 -19.50
C GLY A 307 8.42 -10.86 -19.89
N ARG A 308 9.26 -10.53 -18.89
CA ARG A 308 10.47 -9.70 -19.07
C ARG A 308 11.33 -10.15 -20.25
N PHE A 309 11.65 -11.45 -20.33
CA PHE A 309 12.51 -11.98 -21.39
C PHE A 309 11.88 -11.93 -22.77
N GLN A 310 10.56 -12.06 -22.88
CA GLN A 310 9.85 -11.84 -24.14
C GLN A 310 9.97 -10.38 -24.59
N LYS A 311 9.76 -9.43 -23.72
CA LYS A 311 9.94 -8.00 -24.00
C LYS A 311 11.37 -7.72 -24.47
N GLU A 312 12.35 -8.33 -23.84
CA GLU A 312 13.76 -8.21 -24.21
C GLU A 312 14.02 -8.75 -25.62
N LEU A 313 13.46 -9.90 -25.99
CA LEU A 313 13.61 -10.46 -27.34
C LEU A 313 13.04 -9.52 -28.40
N TYR A 314 11.82 -9.00 -28.21
CA TYR A 314 11.24 -8.00 -29.12
C TYR A 314 12.16 -6.78 -29.28
N MET A 315 12.71 -6.27 -28.17
CA MET A 315 13.60 -5.12 -28.18
C MET A 315 14.92 -5.40 -28.89
N ARG A 316 15.53 -6.57 -28.67
CA ARG A 316 16.78 -6.96 -29.36
C ARG A 316 16.61 -7.08 -30.85
N GLU A 317 15.49 -7.63 -31.33
CA GLU A 317 15.17 -7.69 -32.76
C GLU A 317 14.95 -6.27 -33.32
N TYR A 318 14.19 -5.43 -32.61
CA TYR A 318 13.95 -4.06 -33.04
C TYR A 318 15.23 -3.23 -33.12
N ALA A 319 16.11 -3.32 -32.12
CA ALA A 319 17.37 -2.58 -32.10
C ALA A 319 18.30 -2.97 -33.26
N LYS A 320 18.25 -4.22 -33.75
CA LYS A 320 19.06 -4.68 -34.89
C LYS A 320 18.57 -4.17 -36.25
N GLN A 321 17.32 -3.75 -36.36
CA GLN A 321 16.72 -3.39 -37.62
C GLN A 321 17.27 -2.04 -38.12
N LYS A 322 17.88 -2.05 -39.29
CA LYS A 322 18.43 -0.84 -39.98
C LYS A 322 17.39 -0.16 -40.87
N THR A 323 16.49 -0.93 -41.45
CA THR A 323 15.43 -0.50 -42.36
C THR A 323 14.16 -1.28 -42.12
N GLY A 324 13.03 -0.68 -42.42
CA GLY A 324 11.70 -1.31 -42.30
C GLY A 324 10.65 -0.43 -42.94
N ALA A 325 9.43 -0.94 -43.12
CA ALA A 325 8.32 -0.21 -43.75
C ALA A 325 7.93 1.08 -43.02
N TRP A 326 8.34 1.22 -41.73
CA TRP A 326 8.12 2.43 -40.91
C TRP A 326 9.26 3.48 -41.01
N ILE A 327 10.25 3.28 -41.90
CA ILE A 327 11.34 4.21 -42.18
C ILE A 327 11.31 4.54 -43.67
N MET A 328 10.84 5.71 -44.02
CA MET A 328 10.78 6.19 -45.39
C MET A 328 11.95 7.11 -45.74
N ALA A 329 12.02 7.55 -47.00
CA ALA A 329 13.11 8.42 -47.46
C ALA A 329 13.13 9.79 -46.77
N ASN A 330 11.98 10.30 -46.33
CA ASN A 330 11.82 11.56 -45.61
C ASN A 330 11.96 11.43 -44.07
N THR A 331 12.09 10.22 -43.52
CA THR A 331 12.34 10.02 -42.11
C THR A 331 13.74 10.51 -41.75
N ILE A 332 13.84 11.33 -40.68
CA ILE A 332 15.13 11.77 -40.17
C ILE A 332 15.78 10.59 -39.41
N LYS A 333 16.96 10.17 -39.84
CA LYS A 333 17.63 8.95 -39.30
C LYS A 333 18.76 9.22 -38.31
N GLU A 334 19.34 10.40 -38.37
CA GLU A 334 20.47 10.80 -37.56
C GLU A 334 20.32 12.26 -37.13
N PRO A 335 20.78 12.63 -35.94
CA PRO A 335 20.86 14.03 -35.53
C PRO A 335 21.72 14.82 -36.51
N SER A 336 21.26 15.99 -36.89
CA SER A 336 22.07 16.93 -37.69
C SER A 336 23.05 17.66 -36.78
N LYS A 337 24.10 18.25 -37.37
CA LYS A 337 25.00 19.16 -36.63
C LYS A 337 24.23 20.30 -35.94
N MET A 338 23.13 20.75 -36.54
CA MET A 338 22.28 21.78 -35.96
C MET A 338 21.53 21.25 -34.72
N ASP A 339 21.14 19.98 -34.70
CA ASP A 339 20.55 19.34 -33.51
C ASP A 339 21.56 19.19 -32.37
N GLU A 340 22.86 19.12 -32.67
CA GLU A 340 23.93 18.93 -31.68
C GLU A 340 24.52 20.27 -31.20
N GLU A 341 24.88 21.19 -32.11
CA GLU A 341 25.64 22.39 -31.80
C GLU A 341 24.91 23.44 -30.95
N ASN A 342 23.58 23.50 -31.00
CA ASN A 342 22.80 24.52 -30.29
C ASN A 342 21.91 23.94 -29.20
N LEU A 343 22.05 22.66 -28.88
CA LEU A 343 21.18 22.01 -27.88
C LEU A 343 21.79 22.18 -26.48
N GLU A 344 21.01 22.75 -25.57
CA GLU A 344 21.40 22.83 -24.17
C GLU A 344 21.26 21.44 -23.51
N ILE A 345 22.30 20.62 -23.56
CA ILE A 345 22.26 19.25 -23.06
C ILE A 345 22.88 19.10 -21.67
N PHE A 346 23.66 20.10 -21.20
CA PHE A 346 24.29 20.03 -19.91
C PHE A 346 23.27 20.22 -18.78
N ARG A 347 23.48 19.48 -17.69
CA ARG A 347 22.70 19.52 -16.45
C ARG A 347 23.67 19.53 -15.27
N THR A 348 23.34 20.29 -14.23
CA THR A 348 24.03 20.24 -12.95
C THR A 348 23.29 19.31 -11.99
N PHE A 349 24.04 18.42 -11.36
CA PHE A 349 23.54 17.58 -10.26
C PHE A 349 23.91 18.25 -8.94
N THR A 350 23.03 18.20 -7.95
CA THR A 350 23.19 18.90 -6.67
C THR A 350 23.09 17.94 -5.49
N ASP A 351 23.81 18.27 -4.42
CA ASP A 351 23.67 17.54 -3.16
C ASP A 351 22.30 17.85 -2.53
N LEU A 352 21.40 16.89 -2.58
CA LEU A 352 20.07 16.95 -1.99
C LEU A 352 19.99 16.19 -0.66
N GLN A 353 21.12 15.67 -0.18
CA GLN A 353 21.17 14.94 1.07
C GLN A 353 20.71 15.82 2.23
N LYS A 354 19.69 15.40 2.90
CA LYS A 354 19.29 16.04 4.15
C LYS A 354 20.30 15.68 5.23
N ASN A 355 21.02 16.66 5.73
CA ASN A 355 21.86 16.55 6.92
C ASN A 355 20.96 16.28 8.15
N GLN A 356 20.50 15.05 8.27
CA GLN A 356 19.82 14.61 9.48
C GLN A 356 20.91 14.19 10.47
N GLN A 357 21.03 14.93 11.57
CA GLN A 357 21.89 14.50 12.66
C GLN A 357 21.42 13.12 13.13
N GLU A 358 22.37 12.18 13.19
CA GLU A 358 22.08 10.85 13.74
C GLU A 358 21.50 11.01 15.15
N PRO A 359 20.38 10.35 15.45
CA PRO A 359 19.76 10.45 16.76
C PRO A 359 20.69 9.84 17.82
N ASN A 360 20.67 10.42 19.02
CA ASN A 360 21.40 9.84 20.15
C ASN A 360 20.96 8.38 20.34
N ILE A 361 21.94 7.49 20.46
CA ILE A 361 21.72 6.05 20.62
C ILE A 361 20.80 5.72 21.82
N LEU A 362 20.85 6.53 22.88
CA LEU A 362 19.99 6.35 24.06
C LEU A 362 18.50 6.59 23.72
N ILE A 363 18.22 7.59 22.90
CA ILE A 363 16.85 7.88 22.42
C ILE A 363 16.34 6.74 21.55
N VAL A 364 17.17 6.26 20.62
CA VAL A 364 16.81 5.12 19.75
C VAL A 364 16.52 3.88 20.58
N ARG A 365 17.36 3.59 21.59
CA ARG A 365 17.16 2.47 22.54
C ARG A 365 15.88 2.62 23.36
N GLU A 366 15.52 3.84 23.75
CA GLU A 366 14.25 4.08 24.45
C GLU A 366 13.04 3.78 23.54
N ILE A 367 13.10 4.21 22.28
CA ILE A 367 12.06 3.87 21.29
C ILE A 367 11.98 2.35 21.10
N MET A 368 13.11 1.66 21.02
CA MET A 368 13.16 0.20 20.92
C MET A 368 12.48 -0.47 22.12
N ARG A 369 12.71 0.02 23.36
CA ARG A 369 12.00 -0.46 24.55
C ARG A 369 10.50 -0.28 24.45
N LYS A 370 10.04 0.88 23.95
CA LYS A 370 8.60 1.13 23.68
C LYS A 370 8.02 0.18 22.65
N MET A 371 8.85 -0.40 21.78
CA MET A 371 8.49 -1.43 20.81
C MET A 371 8.62 -2.86 21.37
N GLY A 372 8.78 -3.04 22.69
CA GLY A 372 8.98 -4.35 23.32
C GLY A 372 10.38 -4.95 23.07
N LYS A 373 11.41 -4.12 22.74
CA LYS A 373 12.76 -4.57 22.44
C LYS A 373 13.71 -4.12 23.56
N TYR A 374 13.78 -4.91 24.63
CA TYR A 374 14.56 -4.62 25.83
C TYR A 374 16.01 -5.09 25.72
N SER A 375 16.24 -6.16 24.95
CA SER A 375 17.54 -6.78 24.75
C SER A 375 17.77 -7.13 23.28
N THR A 376 18.99 -7.50 22.91
CA THR A 376 19.35 -7.95 21.55
C THR A 376 18.61 -9.23 21.13
N LYS A 377 18.16 -10.06 22.10
CA LYS A 377 17.36 -11.26 21.83
C LYS A 377 15.95 -10.92 21.33
N ASP A 378 15.42 -9.77 21.74
CA ASP A 378 14.09 -9.30 21.32
C ASP A 378 14.12 -8.63 19.94
N GLU A 379 15.33 -8.32 19.43
CA GLU A 379 15.56 -7.71 18.13
C GLU A 379 15.46 -8.76 17.00
N LEU A 380 14.23 -9.18 16.67
CA LEU A 380 13.99 -10.23 15.66
C LEU A 380 14.50 -9.87 14.27
N ASN A 381 14.69 -8.59 13.94
CA ASN A 381 15.11 -8.09 12.64
C ASN A 381 14.35 -8.74 11.46
N CYS A 382 13.06 -9.05 11.66
CA CYS A 382 12.25 -9.87 10.76
C CYS A 382 11.87 -9.18 9.44
N GLY A 383 12.11 -7.86 9.30
CA GLY A 383 11.81 -7.11 8.09
C GLY A 383 10.32 -6.86 7.80
N ALA A 384 9.39 -7.44 8.56
CA ALA A 384 7.94 -7.36 8.31
C ALA A 384 7.39 -5.92 8.28
N CYS A 385 7.96 -5.03 9.10
CA CYS A 385 7.65 -3.60 9.13
C CYS A 385 8.30 -2.79 7.99
N GLY A 386 9.05 -3.43 7.09
CA GLY A 386 9.73 -2.79 5.97
C GLY A 386 11.17 -2.33 6.25
N TYR A 387 11.65 -2.40 7.48
CA TYR A 387 13.03 -2.05 7.85
C TYR A 387 13.85 -3.33 8.09
N LYS A 388 15.11 -3.34 7.63
CA LYS A 388 15.99 -4.53 7.76
C LYS A 388 16.33 -4.85 9.22
N ALA A 389 16.53 -3.81 10.06
CA ALA A 389 16.82 -3.96 11.48
C ALA A 389 15.78 -3.25 12.35
N CYS A 390 15.58 -3.76 13.57
CA CYS A 390 14.72 -3.10 14.58
C CYS A 390 15.26 -1.72 14.95
N TYR A 391 16.58 -1.56 14.94
CA TYR A 391 17.26 -0.29 15.15
C TYR A 391 16.90 0.75 14.08
N ASP A 392 16.91 0.37 12.80
CA ASP A 392 16.53 1.26 11.68
C ASP A 392 15.07 1.69 11.78
N LYS A 393 14.20 0.76 12.20
CA LYS A 393 12.80 1.05 12.49
C LYS A 393 12.66 2.09 13.60
N ALA A 394 13.41 1.96 14.69
CA ALA A 394 13.38 2.91 15.79
C ALA A 394 13.91 4.30 15.38
N LYS A 395 14.94 4.37 14.53
CA LYS A 395 15.40 5.63 13.91
C LYS A 395 14.28 6.27 13.07
N ALA A 396 13.58 5.48 12.25
CA ALA A 396 12.47 5.98 11.45
C ALA A 396 11.30 6.51 12.31
N VAL A 397 11.05 5.89 13.47
CA VAL A 397 10.08 6.40 14.46
C VAL A 397 10.55 7.73 15.05
N TYR A 398 11.84 7.86 15.39
CA TYR A 398 12.41 9.10 15.89
C TYR A 398 12.20 10.27 14.92
N PHE A 399 12.44 10.04 13.62
CA PHE A 399 12.25 11.06 12.58
C PHE A 399 10.78 11.27 12.17
N GLY A 400 9.84 10.56 12.78
CA GLY A 400 8.41 10.65 12.42
C GLY A 400 8.04 10.00 11.08
N TYR A 401 8.93 9.19 10.52
CA TYR A 401 8.70 8.49 9.24
C TYR A 401 7.89 7.21 9.41
N SER A 402 7.80 6.69 10.62
CA SER A 402 7.08 5.46 10.92
C SER A 402 6.47 5.51 12.32
N ASP A 403 5.44 4.67 12.55
CA ASP A 403 4.83 4.49 13.87
C ASP A 403 5.33 3.19 14.52
N ILE A 404 5.34 3.15 15.85
CA ILE A 404 5.62 1.94 16.65
C ILE A 404 4.64 0.82 16.26
N GLU A 405 3.37 1.17 16.08
CA GLU A 405 2.28 0.22 15.76
C GLU A 405 2.41 -0.45 14.38
N THR A 406 3.34 -0.06 13.52
CA THR A 406 3.64 -0.82 12.28
C THR A 406 4.58 -2.01 12.51
N CYS A 407 5.07 -2.23 13.75
CA CYS A 407 5.84 -3.41 14.12
C CYS A 407 4.89 -4.59 14.38
N LEU A 408 4.85 -5.58 13.49
CA LEU A 408 3.93 -6.72 13.61
C LEU A 408 4.12 -7.54 14.89
N PRO A 409 5.34 -7.91 15.33
CA PRO A 409 5.53 -8.59 16.61
C PRO A 409 4.99 -7.79 17.80
N TYR A 410 5.22 -6.48 17.83
CA TYR A 410 4.69 -5.59 18.87
C TYR A 410 3.16 -5.54 18.87
N LEU A 411 2.54 -5.41 17.69
CA LEU A 411 1.07 -5.41 17.57
C LEU A 411 0.46 -6.73 18.04
N ARG A 412 1.10 -7.84 17.68
CA ARG A 412 0.66 -9.17 18.12
C ARG A 412 0.74 -9.30 19.64
N GLU A 413 1.88 -8.97 20.24
CA GLU A 413 2.09 -9.00 21.69
C GLU A 413 1.09 -8.09 22.42
N LYS A 414 0.86 -6.88 21.91
CA LYS A 414 -0.13 -5.94 22.45
C LYS A 414 -1.56 -6.50 22.37
N ALA A 415 -1.92 -7.14 21.26
CA ALA A 415 -3.24 -7.73 21.08
C ALA A 415 -3.44 -8.93 22.01
N GLU A 416 -2.47 -9.83 22.10
CA GLU A 416 -2.48 -10.99 23.00
C GLU A 416 -2.56 -10.54 24.48
N SER A 417 -1.78 -9.52 24.87
CA SER A 417 -1.82 -8.95 26.22
C SER A 417 -3.19 -8.33 26.55
N LEU A 418 -3.79 -7.57 25.64
CA LEU A 418 -5.12 -6.99 25.86
C LEU A 418 -6.19 -8.07 25.96
N GLN A 419 -6.13 -9.09 25.13
CA GLN A 419 -7.06 -10.23 25.17
C GLN A 419 -6.95 -10.97 26.49
N SER A 420 -5.74 -11.28 26.95
CA SER A 420 -5.51 -11.93 28.25
C SER A 420 -6.03 -11.09 29.40
N VAL A 421 -5.71 -9.77 29.43
CA VAL A 421 -6.19 -8.87 30.49
C VAL A 421 -7.72 -8.77 30.52
N MET A 422 -8.39 -8.73 29.37
CA MET A 422 -9.87 -8.68 29.30
C MET A 422 -10.50 -9.97 29.82
N ILE A 423 -9.96 -11.13 29.47
CA ILE A 423 -10.46 -12.44 29.90
C ILE A 423 -10.19 -12.64 31.39
N GLU A 424 -8.96 -12.37 31.85
CA GLU A 424 -8.56 -12.54 33.25
C GLU A 424 -9.33 -11.65 34.22
N ASN A 425 -9.65 -10.42 33.82
CA ASN A 425 -10.40 -9.47 34.68
C ASN A 425 -11.91 -9.46 34.41
N SER A 426 -12.42 -10.35 33.57
CA SER A 426 -13.87 -10.47 33.35
C SER A 426 -14.55 -10.95 34.62
N PRO A 427 -15.63 -10.26 35.10
CA PRO A 427 -16.43 -10.73 36.23
C PRO A 427 -17.25 -11.99 35.89
N ASN A 428 -17.41 -12.29 34.61
CA ASN A 428 -18.10 -13.48 34.13
C ASN A 428 -17.14 -14.67 34.11
N GLY A 429 -17.63 -15.86 34.42
CA GLY A 429 -16.91 -17.08 34.13
C GLY A 429 -16.76 -17.27 32.63
N VAL A 430 -15.54 -17.38 32.13
CA VAL A 430 -15.25 -17.65 30.72
C VAL A 430 -14.52 -18.97 30.61
N LEU A 431 -15.01 -19.84 29.71
CA LEU A 431 -14.35 -21.11 29.41
C LEU A 431 -14.37 -21.40 27.92
N VAL A 432 -13.32 -22.07 27.47
CA VAL A 432 -13.15 -22.56 26.10
C VAL A 432 -13.15 -24.07 26.14
N ILE A 433 -14.01 -24.72 25.34
CA ILE A 433 -14.10 -26.17 25.24
C ILE A 433 -13.94 -26.62 23.77
N ASP A 434 -13.50 -27.85 23.58
CA ASP A 434 -13.53 -28.50 22.27
C ASP A 434 -14.86 -29.25 22.04
N ASN A 435 -14.98 -29.93 20.89
CA ASN A 435 -16.17 -30.69 20.54
C ASN A 435 -16.44 -31.90 21.43
N ASP A 436 -15.40 -32.43 22.08
CA ASP A 436 -15.48 -33.55 23.04
C ASP A 436 -15.85 -33.07 24.43
N LEU A 437 -16.20 -31.77 24.58
CA LEU A 437 -16.52 -31.11 25.85
C LEU A 437 -15.36 -31.08 26.84
N THR A 438 -14.13 -31.10 26.33
CA THR A 438 -12.91 -30.97 27.12
C THR A 438 -12.52 -29.50 27.26
N ILE A 439 -12.26 -29.06 28.46
CA ILE A 439 -11.89 -27.68 28.78
C ILE A 439 -10.45 -27.39 28.29
N LYS A 440 -10.29 -26.41 27.43
CA LYS A 440 -8.97 -25.96 26.95
C LYS A 440 -8.45 -24.76 27.74
N GLU A 441 -9.34 -23.85 28.11
CA GLU A 441 -8.96 -22.64 28.85
C GLU A 441 -10.13 -22.14 29.71
N VAL A 442 -9.80 -21.56 30.86
CA VAL A 442 -10.75 -20.90 31.76
C VAL A 442 -10.14 -19.63 32.35
N ASN A 443 -10.98 -18.66 32.68
CA ASN A 443 -10.54 -17.46 33.40
C ASN A 443 -10.62 -17.63 34.93
N PRO A 444 -10.01 -16.73 35.72
CA PRO A 444 -10.06 -16.78 37.18
C PRO A 444 -11.48 -16.76 37.75
N SER A 445 -12.42 -16.03 37.14
CA SER A 445 -13.80 -15.97 37.61
C SER A 445 -14.52 -17.31 37.48
N PHE A 446 -14.23 -18.09 36.42
CA PHE A 446 -14.75 -19.46 36.31
C PHE A 446 -14.27 -20.33 37.45
N ASN A 447 -12.94 -20.27 37.77
CA ASN A 447 -12.37 -21.03 38.88
C ASN A 447 -13.01 -20.66 40.24
N GLN A 448 -13.27 -19.36 40.47
CA GLN A 448 -13.95 -18.91 41.69
C GLN A 448 -15.40 -19.38 41.79
N LEU A 449 -16.08 -19.56 40.68
CA LEU A 449 -17.49 -19.92 40.63
C LEU A 449 -17.72 -21.45 40.70
N PHE A 450 -16.80 -22.24 40.10
CA PHE A 450 -17.06 -23.67 39.84
C PHE A 450 -15.90 -24.61 40.23
N ASN A 451 -14.76 -24.10 40.70
CA ASN A 451 -13.60 -24.91 41.06
C ASN A 451 -13.12 -24.59 42.49
N GLU A 452 -13.97 -24.83 43.47
CA GLU A 452 -13.65 -24.58 44.91
C GLU A 452 -12.48 -25.44 45.42
N GLU A 453 -12.29 -26.64 44.87
CA GLU A 453 -11.22 -27.57 45.22
C GLU A 453 -9.87 -27.27 44.54
N GLN A 454 -9.81 -26.24 43.69
CA GLN A 454 -8.61 -25.84 42.91
C GLN A 454 -7.98 -26.99 42.11
N LEU A 455 -8.80 -27.83 41.52
CA LEU A 455 -8.35 -28.92 40.66
C LEU A 455 -7.73 -28.37 39.36
N PRO A 456 -6.85 -29.11 38.70
CA PRO A 456 -6.36 -28.74 37.37
C PRO A 456 -7.52 -28.85 36.35
N VAL A 457 -7.93 -27.71 35.82
CA VAL A 457 -9.13 -27.63 34.93
C VAL A 457 -8.80 -27.94 33.49
N LYS A 458 -7.58 -27.62 33.05
CA LYS A 458 -7.17 -27.80 31.66
C LYS A 458 -7.15 -29.27 31.26
N ASP A 459 -7.70 -29.57 30.11
CA ASP A 459 -7.86 -30.90 29.49
C ASP A 459 -8.76 -31.85 30.31
N MET A 460 -9.59 -31.31 31.20
CA MET A 460 -10.62 -32.07 31.91
C MET A 460 -11.99 -31.93 31.26
N PRO A 461 -12.86 -32.96 31.39
CA PRO A 461 -14.25 -32.86 30.92
C PRO A 461 -15.04 -31.79 31.69
N ILE A 462 -15.82 -30.98 30.98
CA ILE A 462 -16.64 -29.91 31.59
C ILE A 462 -17.61 -30.43 32.65
N GLN A 463 -18.08 -31.67 32.52
CA GLN A 463 -19.03 -32.32 33.45
C GLN A 463 -18.48 -32.41 34.87
N LEU A 464 -17.19 -32.39 35.08
CA LEU A 464 -16.57 -32.39 36.39
C LEU A 464 -16.83 -31.10 37.18
N PHE A 465 -17.11 -30.01 36.49
CA PHE A 465 -17.29 -28.68 37.10
C PHE A 465 -18.72 -28.15 36.90
N LEU A 466 -19.38 -28.60 35.86
CA LEU A 466 -20.75 -28.19 35.45
C LEU A 466 -21.52 -29.42 35.04
N ASN A 467 -22.06 -30.15 36.05
CA ASN A 467 -22.79 -31.40 35.86
C ASN A 467 -24.31 -31.16 35.79
N ASP A 468 -24.73 -30.35 34.80
CA ASP A 468 -26.17 -30.13 34.52
C ASP A 468 -26.49 -30.66 33.12
N GLN A 469 -27.38 -31.65 33.04
CA GLN A 469 -27.69 -32.34 31.80
C GLN A 469 -28.31 -31.40 30.76
N ILE A 470 -29.13 -30.46 31.19
CA ILE A 470 -29.78 -29.49 30.28
C ILE A 470 -28.74 -28.59 29.65
N PHE A 471 -27.78 -28.15 30.47
CA PHE A 471 -26.65 -27.33 29.98
C PHE A 471 -25.77 -28.10 29.00
N ILE A 472 -25.44 -29.34 29.31
CA ILE A 472 -24.59 -30.19 28.46
C ILE A 472 -25.29 -30.50 27.12
N ASP A 473 -26.59 -30.81 27.13
CA ASP A 473 -27.35 -31.06 25.92
C ASP A 473 -27.47 -29.80 25.07
N ASP A 474 -27.70 -28.64 25.68
CA ASP A 474 -27.73 -27.34 24.99
C ASP A 474 -26.41 -27.01 24.28
N ILE A 475 -25.30 -27.27 24.91
CA ILE A 475 -23.96 -27.03 24.31
C ILE A 475 -23.71 -27.96 23.13
N LYS A 476 -24.18 -29.20 23.20
CA LYS A 476 -24.02 -30.19 22.12
C LYS A 476 -24.87 -29.88 20.91
N GLU A 477 -26.12 -29.49 21.13
CA GLU A 477 -27.11 -29.34 20.06
C GLU A 477 -27.03 -27.98 19.35
N ASN A 478 -26.53 -26.95 20.04
CA ASN A 478 -26.50 -25.59 19.50
C ASN A 478 -25.09 -25.13 19.11
N LEU A 479 -24.99 -24.41 18.00
CA LEU A 479 -23.77 -23.69 17.59
C LEU A 479 -23.67 -22.31 18.24
N TYR A 480 -24.78 -21.76 18.71
CA TYR A 480 -24.89 -20.44 19.28
C TYR A 480 -25.98 -20.39 20.35
N ILE A 481 -25.63 -19.83 21.52
CA ILE A 481 -26.60 -19.61 22.63
C ILE A 481 -26.52 -18.14 23.03
N LYS A 482 -27.66 -17.46 23.13
CA LYS A 482 -27.72 -16.06 23.55
C LYS A 482 -28.70 -15.87 24.71
N ASN A 483 -28.20 -15.29 25.81
CA ASN A 483 -28.96 -14.88 26.98
C ASN A 483 -29.87 -16.01 27.55
N LYS A 484 -29.42 -17.27 27.47
CA LYS A 484 -30.16 -18.38 28.03
C LYS A 484 -29.94 -18.42 29.53
N LYS A 485 -31.04 -18.39 30.29
CA LYS A 485 -31.02 -18.47 31.76
C LYS A 485 -31.09 -19.94 32.18
N ILE A 486 -30.16 -20.37 33.01
CA ILE A 486 -30.10 -21.70 33.60
C ILE A 486 -29.92 -21.58 35.12
N TYR A 487 -30.55 -22.52 35.85
CA TYR A 487 -30.35 -22.67 37.29
C TYR A 487 -29.55 -23.94 37.55
N PHE A 488 -28.38 -23.80 38.12
CA PHE A 488 -27.52 -24.92 38.51
C PHE A 488 -27.89 -25.37 39.92
N ASN A 489 -28.42 -26.59 40.06
CA ASN A 489 -28.87 -27.14 41.35
C ASN A 489 -27.73 -27.33 42.35
N GLU A 490 -26.58 -27.79 41.92
CA GLU A 490 -25.42 -28.05 42.78
C GLU A 490 -24.87 -26.77 43.45
N SER A 491 -24.77 -25.69 42.71
CA SER A 491 -24.29 -24.40 43.24
C SER A 491 -25.41 -23.51 43.80
N ASN A 492 -26.69 -23.88 43.63
CA ASN A 492 -27.87 -23.09 44.01
C ASN A 492 -27.81 -21.65 43.44
N ARG A 493 -27.40 -21.51 42.17
CA ARG A 493 -27.17 -20.22 41.50
C ARG A 493 -27.88 -20.16 40.14
N TYR A 494 -28.22 -18.92 39.75
CA TYR A 494 -28.77 -18.61 38.44
C TYR A 494 -27.68 -18.00 37.56
N PHE A 495 -27.54 -18.52 36.34
CA PHE A 495 -26.62 -17.97 35.35
C PHE A 495 -27.33 -17.60 34.06
N ILE A 496 -26.84 -16.55 33.38
CA ILE A 496 -27.08 -16.30 31.96
C ILE A 496 -25.91 -16.87 31.17
N ILE A 497 -26.22 -17.70 30.19
CA ILE A 497 -25.24 -18.35 29.32
C ILE A 497 -25.29 -17.71 27.94
N ASN A 498 -24.08 -17.37 27.47
CA ASN A 498 -23.84 -17.03 26.08
C ASN A 498 -22.74 -17.96 25.57
N MET A 499 -22.94 -18.53 24.36
CA MET A 499 -21.97 -19.42 23.71
C MET A 499 -21.81 -19.05 22.26
N VAL A 500 -20.57 -19.08 21.78
CA VAL A 500 -20.16 -18.86 20.40
C VAL A 500 -19.28 -20.02 19.96
N CYS A 501 -19.55 -20.60 18.79
CA CYS A 501 -18.68 -21.59 18.15
C CYS A 501 -17.70 -20.90 17.22
N LEU A 502 -16.42 -21.24 17.34
CA LEU A 502 -15.35 -20.82 16.45
C LEU A 502 -15.17 -21.88 15.35
N GLU A 503 -15.68 -21.62 14.16
CA GLU A 503 -15.65 -22.58 13.04
C GLU A 503 -14.22 -23.00 12.64
N GLU A 504 -13.26 -22.06 12.69
CA GLU A 504 -11.87 -22.32 12.28
C GLU A 504 -11.12 -23.29 13.21
N THR A 505 -11.41 -23.26 14.51
CA THR A 505 -10.71 -24.06 15.53
C THR A 505 -11.56 -25.19 16.09
N ASN A 506 -12.84 -25.25 15.71
CA ASN A 506 -13.80 -26.22 16.22
C ASN A 506 -13.96 -26.16 17.75
N GLN A 507 -13.81 -24.96 18.31
CA GLN A 507 -13.91 -24.69 19.75
C GLN A 507 -15.17 -23.87 20.04
N ARG A 508 -15.66 -23.97 21.29
CA ARG A 508 -16.77 -23.17 21.78
C ARG A 508 -16.31 -22.31 22.94
N ILE A 509 -16.64 -21.01 22.87
CA ILE A 509 -16.42 -20.08 23.99
C ILE A 509 -17.74 -19.88 24.71
N ILE A 510 -17.73 -20.09 26.02
CA ILE A 510 -18.92 -20.00 26.88
C ILE A 510 -18.68 -18.90 27.92
N PHE A 511 -19.66 -18.03 28.04
CA PHE A 511 -19.71 -16.97 29.05
C PHE A 511 -20.82 -17.27 30.04
N LEU A 512 -20.47 -17.27 31.35
CA LEU A 512 -21.38 -17.56 32.46
C LEU A 512 -21.48 -16.31 33.35
N THR A 513 -22.62 -15.63 33.29
CA THR A 513 -22.89 -14.45 34.12
C THR A 513 -23.73 -14.85 35.32
N ASP A 514 -23.24 -14.72 36.53
CA ASP A 514 -24.01 -14.99 37.77
C ASP A 514 -25.07 -13.89 37.99
N ILE A 515 -26.32 -14.25 37.95
CA ILE A 515 -27.46 -13.37 38.18
C ILE A 515 -28.23 -13.72 39.46
N THR A 516 -27.66 -14.54 40.32
CA THR A 516 -28.32 -15.04 41.56
C THR A 516 -28.81 -13.91 42.44
N GLY A 517 -28.01 -12.88 42.61
CA GLY A 517 -28.35 -11.69 43.40
C GLY A 517 -29.53 -10.91 42.81
N ASP A 518 -29.55 -10.78 41.49
CA ASP A 518 -30.64 -10.07 40.79
C ASP A 518 -31.95 -10.87 40.85
N GLU A 519 -31.88 -12.19 40.72
CA GLU A 519 -33.05 -13.04 40.84
C GLU A 519 -33.59 -13.09 42.26
N LYS A 520 -32.74 -13.06 43.29
CA LYS A 520 -33.19 -12.94 44.70
C LYS A 520 -33.91 -11.60 44.91
N ARG A 521 -33.32 -10.51 44.48
CA ARG A 521 -33.96 -9.17 44.56
C ARG A 521 -35.27 -9.11 43.81
N ARG A 522 -35.33 -9.72 42.62
CA ARG A 522 -36.56 -9.77 41.82
C ARG A 522 -37.65 -10.59 42.50
N LYS A 523 -37.32 -11.75 43.12
CA LYS A 523 -38.26 -12.55 43.89
C LYS A 523 -38.77 -11.80 45.11
N GLU A 524 -37.87 -11.14 45.86
CA GLU A 524 -38.25 -10.31 47.02
C GLU A 524 -39.13 -9.14 46.63
N PHE A 525 -38.83 -8.46 45.54
CA PHE A 525 -39.65 -7.39 45.01
C PHE A 525 -41.04 -7.86 44.59
N ASN A 526 -41.14 -8.99 43.90
CA ASN A 526 -42.41 -9.56 43.50
C ASN A 526 -43.22 -9.99 44.72
N ALA A 527 -42.60 -10.61 45.71
CA ALA A 527 -43.28 -10.99 46.97
C ALA A 527 -43.77 -9.74 47.75
N ALA A 528 -42.97 -8.69 47.79
CA ALA A 528 -43.36 -7.42 48.42
C ALA A 528 -44.51 -6.74 47.62
N LYS A 529 -44.50 -6.81 46.29
CA LYS A 529 -45.57 -6.32 45.42
C LYS A 529 -46.89 -7.07 45.65
N GLU A 530 -46.84 -8.40 45.68
CA GLU A 530 -48.00 -9.23 45.96
C GLU A 530 -48.59 -8.94 47.35
N LYS A 531 -47.74 -8.85 48.38
CA LYS A 531 -48.16 -8.53 49.74
C LYS A 531 -48.79 -7.13 49.83
N THR A 532 -48.26 -6.17 49.07
CA THR A 532 -48.83 -4.79 49.00
C THR A 532 -50.16 -4.82 48.30
N LEU A 533 -50.30 -5.55 47.18
CA LEU A 533 -51.55 -5.67 46.45
C LEU A 533 -52.63 -6.37 47.30
N SER A 534 -52.25 -7.43 48.02
CA SER A 534 -53.20 -8.13 48.93
C SER A 534 -53.66 -7.20 50.06
N LYS A 535 -52.77 -6.45 50.72
CA LYS A 535 -53.14 -5.48 51.73
C LYS A 535 -54.01 -4.32 51.19
N THR A 536 -53.68 -3.86 49.98
CA THR A 536 -54.49 -2.82 49.33
C THR A 536 -55.89 -3.33 49.03
N GLN A 537 -56.03 -4.58 48.59
CA GLN A 537 -57.31 -5.20 48.37
C GLN A 537 -58.11 -5.34 49.68
N GLU A 538 -57.49 -5.79 50.77
CA GLU A 538 -58.12 -5.84 52.10
C GLU A 538 -58.66 -4.48 52.56
N VAL A 539 -57.87 -3.41 52.35
CA VAL A 539 -58.29 -2.05 52.69
C VAL A 539 -59.47 -1.62 51.82
N ILE A 540 -59.42 -1.89 50.51
CA ILE A 540 -60.50 -1.60 49.56
C ILE A 540 -61.79 -2.33 49.99
N ASP A 541 -61.69 -3.64 50.29
CA ASP A 541 -62.83 -4.43 50.70
C ASP A 541 -63.44 -3.99 52.03
N LYS A 542 -62.57 -3.50 52.95
CA LYS A 542 -62.98 -2.90 54.22
C LYS A 542 -63.67 -1.57 54.00
N GLN A 543 -63.11 -0.69 53.16
CA GLN A 543 -63.71 0.59 52.79
C GLN A 543 -65.04 0.40 52.05
N MET A 544 -65.12 -0.61 51.16
CA MET A 544 -66.36 -0.96 50.47
C MET A 544 -67.42 -1.46 51.42
N ARG A 545 -67.09 -2.27 52.43
CA ARG A 545 -68.06 -2.66 53.49
C ARG A 545 -68.56 -1.47 54.25
N VAL A 546 -67.68 -0.57 54.70
CA VAL A 546 -68.06 0.67 55.40
C VAL A 546 -68.92 1.56 54.49
N ALA A 547 -68.58 1.69 53.22
CA ALA A 547 -69.33 2.49 52.24
C ALA A 547 -70.73 1.81 51.98
N GLN A 548 -70.81 0.48 51.95
CA GLN A 548 -72.09 -0.24 51.88
C GLN A 548 -72.96 -0.07 53.14
N GLU A 549 -72.33 -0.04 54.33
CA GLU A 549 -73.04 0.23 55.57
C GLU A 549 -73.54 1.71 55.61
N ILE A 550 -72.76 2.64 55.19
CA ILE A 550 -73.11 4.06 55.06
C ILE A 550 -74.20 4.25 53.99
N ALA A 551 -74.11 3.57 52.82
CA ALA A 551 -75.13 3.64 51.78
C ALA A 551 -76.41 2.94 52.15
N SER A 552 -76.34 1.87 52.92
CA SER A 552 -77.54 1.22 53.52
C SER A 552 -78.23 2.17 54.50
N LEU A 553 -77.49 3.03 55.16
CA LEU A 553 -78.01 4.03 56.09
C LEU A 553 -78.53 5.30 55.39
N LEU A 554 -78.00 5.64 54.20
CA LEU A 554 -78.29 6.88 53.46
C LEU A 554 -79.07 6.70 52.15
N GLY A 555 -79.31 5.51 51.70
CA GLY A 555 -80.28 5.22 50.61
C GLY A 555 -79.90 5.64 49.20
N GLU A 556 -78.62 5.95 48.91
CA GLU A 556 -78.27 6.32 47.53
C GLU A 556 -76.80 5.99 47.12
N THR A 557 -76.68 5.38 45.92
CA THR A 557 -75.54 5.33 44.97
C THR A 557 -74.32 4.52 45.32
N THR A 558 -74.40 3.17 45.22
CA THR A 558 -73.25 2.26 45.37
C THR A 558 -72.69 1.72 44.04
N ALA A 559 -73.32 1.97 42.91
CA ALA A 559 -72.92 1.34 41.62
C ALA A 559 -71.68 2.02 40.96
N GLU A 560 -71.58 3.32 41.00
CA GLU A 560 -70.47 4.08 40.31
C GLU A 560 -69.13 3.96 41.02
N THR A 561 -69.15 3.94 42.36
CA THR A 561 -67.93 3.85 43.15
C THR A 561 -67.30 2.44 43.02
N LYS A 562 -68.07 1.41 42.86
CA LYS A 562 -67.64 0.00 42.68
C LYS A 562 -66.99 -0.18 41.31
N MET A 563 -67.49 0.46 40.24
CA MET A 563 -66.88 0.41 38.91
C MET A 563 -65.52 1.14 38.85
N SER A 564 -65.45 2.34 39.46
CA SER A 564 -64.21 3.12 39.49
C SER A 564 -63.06 2.43 40.24
N LEU A 565 -63.36 1.77 41.37
CA LEU A 565 -62.39 1.05 42.18
C LEU A 565 -61.95 -0.28 41.48
N LYS A 566 -62.83 -0.90 40.72
CA LYS A 566 -62.49 -2.12 39.94
C LYS A 566 -61.60 -1.79 38.72
N SER A 567 -61.83 -0.63 38.10
CA SER A 567 -60.99 -0.08 37.01
C SER A 567 -59.59 0.28 37.49
N LEU A 568 -59.48 0.87 38.68
CA LEU A 568 -58.18 1.20 39.31
C LEU A 568 -57.39 -0.09 39.62
N ASN A 569 -58.03 -1.16 40.09
CA ASN A 569 -57.40 -2.43 40.37
C ASN A 569 -56.93 -3.14 39.07
N GLN A 570 -57.64 -3.01 37.95
CA GLN A 570 -57.24 -3.52 36.64
C GLN A 570 -56.06 -2.78 36.06
N LEU A 571 -55.94 -1.45 36.28
CA LEU A 571 -54.78 -0.68 35.86
C LEU A 571 -53.49 -1.09 36.60
N PHE A 572 -53.58 -1.44 37.88
CA PHE A 572 -52.40 -1.90 38.63
C PHE A 572 -51.97 -3.35 38.30
N MET A 573 -52.82 -4.13 37.62
CA MET A 573 -52.49 -5.49 37.20
C MET A 573 -51.92 -5.57 35.76
N HIS A 574 -51.97 -4.48 34.97
CA HIS A 574 -51.53 -4.48 33.58
C HIS A 574 -50.13 -3.89 33.34
N ASP A 575 -49.48 -3.27 34.36
CA ASP A 575 -48.14 -2.70 34.23
C ASP A 575 -47.00 -3.69 34.59
N GLY A 576 -47.21 -4.96 34.39
CA GLY A 576 -46.29 -6.05 34.71
C GLY A 576 -45.75 -6.79 33.50
N GLY A 577 -45.50 -6.09 32.39
CA GLY A 577 -44.92 -6.69 31.20
C GLY A 577 -43.81 -5.81 30.58
N GLU A 578 -42.63 -6.39 30.44
CA GLU A 578 -41.49 -5.97 29.65
C GLU A 578 -40.57 -4.87 30.25
N PHE A 579 -39.55 -5.35 30.91
CA PHE A 579 -38.17 -4.87 30.81
C PHE A 579 -37.22 -6.08 30.88
#